data_af7c0e49f2644cc368e9d91bef4ec37b
#
_entry.id   af7c0e49f2644cc368e9d91bef4ec37b
#
_cell.length_a   1.000
_cell.length_b   1.000
_cell.length_c   1.000
_cell.angle_alpha   90.00
_cell.angle_beta   90.00
_cell.angle_gamma   90.00
#
_symmetry.space_group_name_H-M   'P 1'
#
loop_
_entity.id
_entity.type
_entity.pdbx_description
1 polymer ?
#
loop_
_entity_poly.entity_id
_entity_poly.type
_entity_poly.pdbx_seq_one_letter_code
_entity_poly.pdbx_strand_id
1 'polypeptide(L)'
;EDKESLQKSYNMFFDELPEDVKEVLGEMGLSEKTAMPELLKWHKRYLRLSALYSSMKESKLPLMNGTYMLVSKRLAFVRSIWGIYYDILDGISHNDPTLSKELLRLKQEKRKNEL
;
A
#
# COMPACT_ATOMS: atom_id res chain seq x y z
N GLU A 1 -4.24 -14.94 11.25
CA GLU A 1 -3.52 -15.20 10.01
C GLU A 1 -2.20 -14.52 10.03
N ASP A 2 -1.16 -15.25 9.73
CA ASP A 2 0.16 -14.71 9.78
C ASP A 2 0.65 -14.26 8.40
N LYS A 3 1.70 -13.46 8.41
CA LYS A 3 2.28 -12.89 7.20
C LYS A 3 2.88 -13.97 6.30
N GLU A 4 3.39 -15.04 6.89
CA GLU A 4 3.99 -16.13 6.09
C GLU A 4 2.97 -16.85 5.26
N SER A 5 1.78 -17.10 5.83
CA SER A 5 0.68 -17.74 5.12
C SER A 5 0.21 -16.89 3.94
N LEU A 6 0.05 -15.60 4.18
CA LEU A 6 -0.33 -14.65 3.13
C LEU A 6 0.72 -14.59 2.01
N GLN A 7 1.98 -14.52 2.38
CA GLN A 7 3.07 -14.47 1.40
C GLN A 7 3.11 -15.73 0.55
N LYS A 8 2.87 -16.87 1.16
CA LYS A 8 2.84 -18.16 0.44
C LYS A 8 1.71 -18.18 -0.58
N SER A 9 0.50 -17.77 -0.17
CA SER A 9 -0.65 -17.68 -1.08
C SER A 9 -0.36 -16.75 -2.23
N TYR A 10 0.21 -15.60 -1.93
CA TYR A 10 0.56 -14.61 -2.94
C TYR A 10 1.56 -15.16 -3.94
N ASN A 11 2.59 -15.85 -3.46
CA ASN A 11 3.60 -16.47 -4.33
C ASN A 11 2.99 -17.49 -5.28
N MET A 12 2.04 -18.29 -4.78
CA MET A 12 1.35 -19.28 -5.62
C MET A 12 0.58 -18.60 -6.76
N PHE A 13 -0.08 -17.50 -6.46
CA PHE A 13 -0.79 -16.73 -7.49
C PHE A 13 0.16 -16.17 -8.53
N PHE A 14 1.28 -15.64 -8.09
CA PHE A 14 2.26 -15.09 -9.01
C PHE A 14 2.79 -16.15 -9.95
N ASP A 15 3.03 -17.35 -9.44
CA ASP A 15 3.55 -18.47 -10.25
C ASP A 15 2.57 -18.89 -11.34
N GLU A 16 1.27 -18.69 -11.12
CA GLU A 16 0.24 -19.04 -12.08
C GLU A 16 -0.01 -17.97 -13.14
N LEU A 17 0.56 -16.78 -13.00
CA LEU A 17 0.37 -15.70 -13.96
C LEU A 17 1.05 -16.01 -15.29
N PRO A 18 0.48 -15.54 -16.42
CA PRO A 18 1.15 -15.64 -17.71
C PRO A 18 2.51 -14.95 -17.71
N GLU A 19 3.45 -15.46 -18.50
CA GLU A 19 4.82 -14.95 -18.53
C GLU A 19 4.91 -13.48 -18.92
N ASP A 20 4.08 -13.04 -19.86
CA ASP A 20 4.07 -11.63 -20.28
C ASP A 20 3.63 -10.70 -19.15
N VAL A 21 2.66 -11.15 -18.32
CA VAL A 21 2.23 -10.39 -17.17
C VAL A 21 3.34 -10.30 -16.11
N LYS A 22 4.02 -11.43 -15.86
CA LYS A 22 5.15 -11.46 -14.93
C LYS A 22 6.27 -10.52 -15.38
N GLU A 23 6.55 -10.49 -16.66
CA GLU A 23 7.58 -9.62 -17.22
C GLU A 23 7.27 -8.15 -16.98
N VAL A 24 6.02 -7.74 -17.25
CA VAL A 24 5.60 -6.36 -17.01
C VAL A 24 5.69 -6.01 -15.53
N LEU A 25 5.23 -6.89 -14.66
CA LEU A 25 5.30 -6.66 -13.23
C LEU A 25 6.74 -6.56 -12.74
N GLY A 26 7.63 -7.39 -13.31
CA GLY A 26 9.05 -7.34 -13.01
C GLY A 26 9.69 -6.02 -13.40
N GLU A 27 9.33 -5.49 -14.57
CA GLU A 27 9.81 -4.20 -15.04
C GLU A 27 9.36 -3.05 -14.11
N MET A 28 8.21 -3.21 -13.50
CA MET A 28 7.69 -2.25 -12.52
C MET A 28 8.31 -2.42 -11.13
N GLY A 29 9.25 -3.34 -10.97
CA GLY A 29 9.85 -3.63 -9.68
C GLY A 29 8.97 -4.51 -8.78
N LEU A 30 7.95 -5.13 -9.35
CA LEU A 30 7.01 -5.97 -8.62
C LEU A 30 7.29 -7.43 -8.90
N SER A 31 7.80 -8.13 -7.91
CA SER A 31 8.01 -9.57 -8.01
C SER A 31 7.13 -10.29 -6.98
N GLU A 32 6.98 -11.59 -7.18
CA GLU A 32 6.22 -12.44 -6.27
C GLU A 32 6.70 -12.36 -4.82
N LYS A 33 7.96 -11.98 -4.62
CA LYS A 33 8.55 -11.93 -3.29
C LYS A 33 8.45 -10.57 -2.62
N THR A 34 8.17 -9.52 -3.39
CA THR A 34 8.29 -8.16 -2.88
C THR A 34 6.98 -7.37 -2.81
N ALA A 35 5.99 -7.71 -3.62
CA ALA A 35 4.78 -6.87 -3.72
C ALA A 35 3.98 -6.78 -2.41
N MET A 36 3.76 -7.89 -1.72
CA MET A 36 3.01 -7.84 -0.46
C MET A 36 3.80 -7.14 0.65
N PRO A 37 5.09 -7.47 0.88
CA PRO A 37 5.89 -6.72 1.84
C PRO A 37 5.99 -5.24 1.49
N GLU A 38 6.07 -4.89 0.22
CA GLU A 38 6.11 -3.48 -0.20
C GLU A 38 4.80 -2.77 0.12
N LEU A 39 3.66 -3.40 -0.15
CA LEU A 39 2.38 -2.79 0.20
C LEU A 39 2.29 -2.53 1.70
N LEU A 40 2.68 -3.49 2.53
CA LEU A 40 2.66 -3.33 3.98
C LEU A 40 3.59 -2.20 4.44
N LYS A 41 4.75 -2.07 3.82
CA LYS A 41 5.70 -1.02 4.12
C LYS A 41 5.12 0.36 3.79
N TRP A 42 4.54 0.52 2.61
CA TRP A 42 3.93 1.78 2.20
C TRP A 42 2.66 2.09 2.99
N HIS A 43 1.95 1.06 3.42
CA HIS A 43 0.79 1.22 4.29
C HIS A 43 1.19 1.85 5.63
N LYS A 44 2.25 1.35 6.25
CA LYS A 44 2.76 1.91 7.50
C LYS A 44 3.21 3.36 7.32
N ARG A 45 3.89 3.64 6.21
CA ARG A 45 4.32 5.01 5.89
C ARG A 45 3.13 5.94 5.72
N TYR A 46 2.09 5.45 5.04
CA TYR A 46 0.88 6.23 4.85
C TYR A 46 0.24 6.57 6.19
N LEU A 47 0.09 5.60 7.07
CA LEU A 47 -0.53 5.83 8.38
C LEU A 47 0.26 6.84 9.21
N ARG A 48 1.58 6.75 9.21
CA ARG A 48 2.43 7.69 9.95
C ARG A 48 2.31 9.11 9.40
N LEU A 49 2.38 9.26 8.09
CA LEU A 49 2.28 10.57 7.46
C LEU A 49 0.90 11.17 7.63
N SER A 50 -0.14 10.35 7.54
CA SER A 50 -1.51 10.79 7.74
C SER A 50 -1.70 11.31 9.17
N ALA A 51 -1.15 10.61 10.16
CA ALA A 51 -1.22 11.05 11.55
C ALA A 51 -0.47 12.37 11.76
N LEU A 52 0.71 12.49 11.16
CA LEU A 52 1.50 13.72 11.23
C LEU A 52 0.76 14.88 10.58
N TYR A 53 0.20 14.65 9.42
CA TYR A 53 -0.56 15.66 8.67
C TYR A 53 -1.75 16.16 9.50
N SER A 54 -2.50 15.25 10.09
CA SER A 54 -3.62 15.57 10.99
C SER A 54 -3.18 16.42 12.16
N SER A 55 -2.09 16.02 12.82
CA SER A 55 -1.53 16.72 13.97
C SER A 55 -1.12 18.15 13.60
N MET A 56 -0.44 18.32 12.45
CA MET A 56 -0.03 19.63 11.98
C MET A 56 -1.22 20.50 11.63
N LYS A 57 -2.25 19.92 11.03
CA LYS A 57 -3.47 20.64 10.67
C LYS A 57 -4.20 21.16 11.91
N GLU A 58 -4.23 20.36 12.96
CA GLU A 58 -4.88 20.76 14.23
C GLU A 58 -4.10 21.83 15.00
N SER A 59 -2.78 21.82 14.90
CA SER A 59 -1.94 22.73 15.65
C SER A 59 -2.05 24.19 15.20
N LYS A 60 -2.40 24.40 13.92
CA LYS A 60 -2.60 25.74 13.34
C LYS A 60 -1.41 26.68 13.53
N LEU A 61 -0.19 26.15 13.55
CA LEU A 61 1.01 26.97 13.73
C LEU A 61 1.44 27.60 12.40
N PRO A 62 1.51 28.96 12.31
CA PRO A 62 1.90 29.63 11.05
C PRO A 62 3.26 29.24 10.54
N LEU A 63 4.21 28.96 11.44
CA LEU A 63 5.57 28.58 11.10
C LEU A 63 5.66 27.25 10.37
N MET A 64 4.59 26.49 10.40
CA MET A 64 4.55 25.15 9.82
C MET A 64 4.08 25.10 8.37
N ASN A 65 3.77 26.23 7.77
CA ASN A 65 3.20 26.26 6.41
C ASN A 65 4.04 25.52 5.38
N GLY A 66 5.35 25.82 5.30
CA GLY A 66 6.24 25.14 4.37
C GLY A 66 6.32 23.65 4.65
N THR A 67 6.45 23.28 5.92
CA THR A 67 6.52 21.88 6.34
C THR A 67 5.19 21.17 6.07
N TYR A 68 4.09 21.85 6.32
CA TYR A 68 2.75 21.31 6.03
C TYR A 68 2.63 20.95 4.55
N MET A 69 3.07 21.83 3.66
CA MET A 69 3.04 21.56 2.22
C MET A 69 3.91 20.37 1.84
N LEU A 70 5.09 20.26 2.44
CA LEU A 70 6.00 19.14 2.16
C LEU A 70 5.37 17.82 2.61
N VAL A 71 4.78 17.80 3.79
CA VAL A 71 4.11 16.59 4.30
C VAL A 71 2.92 16.23 3.41
N SER A 72 2.15 17.21 2.98
CA SER A 72 1.01 17.00 2.10
C SER A 72 1.44 16.38 0.76
N LYS A 73 2.51 16.90 0.16
CA LYS A 73 3.04 16.35 -1.08
C LYS A 73 3.57 14.94 -0.89
N ARG A 74 4.26 14.69 0.21
CA ARG A 74 4.78 13.37 0.51
C ARG A 74 3.65 12.36 0.74
N LEU A 75 2.61 12.80 1.43
CA LEU A 75 1.43 11.96 1.67
C LEU A 75 0.77 11.56 0.35
N ALA A 76 0.62 12.52 -0.58
CA ALA A 76 0.06 12.25 -1.91
C ALA A 76 0.91 11.22 -2.67
N PHE A 77 2.24 11.36 -2.60
CA PHE A 77 3.17 10.44 -3.24
C PHE A 77 3.02 9.03 -2.65
N VAL A 78 3.03 8.91 -1.33
CA VAL A 78 2.90 7.63 -0.65
C VAL A 78 1.55 6.98 -0.97
N ARG A 79 0.49 7.79 -1.03
CA ARG A 79 -0.85 7.31 -1.40
C ARG A 79 -0.85 6.71 -2.81
N SER A 80 -0.16 7.36 -3.76
CA SER A 80 -0.07 6.89 -5.13
C SER A 80 0.65 5.54 -5.21
N ILE A 81 1.77 5.40 -4.51
CA ILE A 81 2.53 4.15 -4.49
C ILE A 81 1.69 3.04 -3.84
N TRP A 82 1.05 3.35 -2.72
CA TRP A 82 0.16 2.41 -2.05
C TRP A 82 -0.93 1.91 -3.02
N GLY A 83 -1.52 2.84 -3.78
CA GLY A 83 -2.58 2.50 -4.74
C GLY A 83 -2.10 1.56 -5.83
N ILE A 84 -0.90 1.77 -6.35
CA ILE A 84 -0.33 0.92 -7.39
C ILE A 84 -0.19 -0.52 -6.89
N TYR A 85 0.46 -0.70 -5.73
CA TYR A 85 0.62 -2.04 -5.16
C TYR A 85 -0.72 -2.68 -4.81
N TYR A 86 -1.62 -1.89 -4.22
CA TYR A 86 -2.95 -2.38 -3.86
C TYR A 86 -3.72 -2.88 -5.08
N ASP A 87 -3.76 -2.09 -6.14
CA ASP A 87 -4.53 -2.44 -7.33
C ASP A 87 -4.03 -3.71 -8.00
N ILE A 88 -2.72 -3.88 -8.05
CA ILE A 88 -2.13 -5.09 -8.62
C ILE A 88 -2.49 -6.31 -7.78
N LEU A 89 -2.33 -6.21 -6.46
CA LEU A 89 -2.65 -7.31 -5.56
C LEU A 89 -4.15 -7.62 -5.57
N ASP A 90 -4.98 -6.60 -5.64
CA ASP A 90 -6.42 -6.78 -5.72
C ASP A 90 -6.81 -7.53 -7.00
N GLY A 91 -6.15 -7.18 -8.11
CA GLY A 91 -6.40 -7.83 -9.39
C GLY A 91 -6.08 -9.32 -9.39
N ILE A 92 -5.08 -9.75 -8.64
CA ILE A 92 -4.70 -11.16 -8.56
C ILE A 92 -5.33 -11.92 -7.39
N SER A 93 -6.10 -11.24 -6.55
CA SER A 93 -6.67 -11.85 -5.34
C SER A 93 -8.02 -12.54 -5.54
N HIS A 94 -8.56 -12.53 -6.75
CA HIS A 94 -9.92 -13.04 -7.03
C HIS A 94 -10.20 -14.43 -6.49
N ASN A 95 -9.23 -15.31 -6.54
CA ASN A 95 -9.41 -16.69 -6.13
C ASN A 95 -8.77 -17.01 -4.77
N ASP A 96 -8.34 -15.96 -4.05
CA ASP A 96 -7.71 -16.13 -2.74
C ASP A 96 -8.46 -15.35 -1.67
N PRO A 97 -9.39 -16.01 -0.94
CA PRO A 97 -10.16 -15.32 0.10
C PRO A 97 -9.30 -14.70 1.20
N THR A 98 -8.18 -15.33 1.54
CA THR A 98 -7.28 -14.84 2.57
C THR A 98 -6.63 -13.53 2.15
N LEU A 99 -6.12 -13.48 0.92
CA LEU A 99 -5.50 -12.27 0.38
C LEU A 99 -6.53 -11.15 0.21
N SER A 100 -7.70 -11.47 -0.34
CA SER A 100 -8.80 -10.51 -0.51
C SER A 100 -9.21 -9.88 0.83
N LYS A 101 -9.31 -10.70 1.85
CA LYS A 101 -9.70 -10.25 3.19
C LYS A 101 -8.66 -9.30 3.77
N GLU A 102 -7.37 -9.62 3.62
CA GLU A 102 -6.29 -8.78 4.11
C GLU A 102 -6.26 -7.43 3.37
N LEU A 103 -6.43 -7.46 2.05
CA LEU A 103 -6.47 -6.23 1.25
C LEU A 103 -7.64 -5.33 1.67
N LEU A 104 -8.80 -5.94 1.94
CA LEU A 104 -9.95 -5.19 2.42
C LEU A 104 -9.66 -4.55 3.77
N ARG A 105 -9.00 -5.27 4.67
CA ARG A 105 -8.61 -4.74 5.98
C ARG A 105 -7.70 -3.53 5.83
N LEU A 106 -6.69 -3.62 4.96
CA LEU A 106 -5.77 -2.52 4.71
C LEU A 106 -6.50 -1.30 4.14
N LYS A 107 -7.42 -1.54 3.21
CA LYS A 107 -8.22 -0.47 2.61
C LYS A 107 -9.08 0.25 3.63
N GLN A 108 -9.71 -0.51 4.52
CA GLN A 108 -10.54 0.07 5.59
C GLN A 108 -9.70 0.88 6.56
N GLU A 109 -8.54 0.38 6.95
CA GLU A 109 -7.62 1.09 7.84
C GLU A 109 -7.14 2.39 7.20
N LYS A 110 -6.80 2.33 5.90
CA LYS A 110 -6.41 3.52 5.16
C LYS A 110 -7.52 4.57 5.17
N ARG A 111 -8.76 4.16 4.92
CA ARG A 111 -9.91 5.07 4.89
C ARG A 111 -10.14 5.77 6.23
N LYS A 112 -9.95 5.08 7.33
CA LYS A 112 -10.09 5.66 8.65
C LYS A 112 -9.12 6.81 8.89
N ASN A 113 -8.00 6.80 8.18
CA ASN A 113 -6.94 7.78 8.33
C ASN A 113 -6.91 8.82 7.21
N GLU A 114 -7.87 8.79 6.30
CA GLU A 114 -8.00 9.81 5.27
C GLU A 114 -8.64 11.06 5.84
N LEU A 115 -8.12 12.21 5.41
CA LEU A 115 -8.59 13.51 5.85
C LEU A 115 -9.38 14.22 4.78
#